data_b4cc4117f8959a47eca7b79ed2fad036
#
_entry.id   b4cc4117f8959a47eca7b79ed2fad036
#
_cell.length_a   1.000
_cell.length_b   1.000
_cell.length_c   1.000
_cell.angle_alpha   90.00
_cell.angle_beta   90.00
_cell.angle_gamma   90.00
#
_symmetry.space_group_name_H-M   'P 1'
#
loop_
_entity.id
_entity.type
_entity.pdbx_description
1 polymer ?
#
loop_
_entity_poly.entity_id
_entity_poly.type
_entity_poly.pdbx_seq_one_letter_code
_entity_poly.pdbx_strand_id
1 'polypeptide(L)'
;MANMDANHKKIKVPWRWRLKAWWEGYDVADMEARLRARGGKASYKELTQKEPEPPAEPVEKVNWDALRIEVSQLIWGDGYCGPGGPENVVAMSKLLALSPKHSAMVIGAGLGGPARVLAQEFGVWINGYESSAKLAAAGMEMSKKAGLEKKAPIYHQDLENIEAFERNFDRALAKEALFTVRRKDNLLKVVHTHLKDDSLFLITDYVIRDMDSLQHPDVQQWLSQEPHDPHPVTSDMMVQSLEKAGFRIRVNEDITEHYLDMIAEAWATADQVVKLLSRQGPEASDSLNAIMREAQFWNRRTKIMRSGELKVCRYLAHKPAVIR
;
A
#
# COMPACT_ATOMS: atom_id res chain seq x y z
N MET A 1 -11.11 -47.14 33.94
CA MET A 1 -10.28 -46.36 33.04
C MET A 1 -11.06 -45.16 32.60
N ALA A 2 -10.80 -44.04 33.21
CA ALA A 2 -11.56 -42.80 33.01
C ALA A 2 -11.00 -42.03 31.81
N ASN A 3 -11.91 -41.69 30.90
CA ASN A 3 -11.68 -40.84 29.74
C ASN A 3 -11.39 -39.41 30.24
N MET A 4 -10.17 -38.95 30.08
CA MET A 4 -9.79 -37.53 30.28
C MET A 4 -9.73 -36.86 28.91
N ASP A 5 -10.88 -36.49 28.35
CA ASP A 5 -10.99 -35.52 27.29
C ASP A 5 -10.79 -34.12 27.89
N ALA A 6 -9.54 -33.67 27.90
CA ALA A 6 -9.20 -32.33 28.30
C ALA A 6 -9.54 -31.37 27.15
N ASN A 7 -10.65 -30.67 27.32
CA ASN A 7 -11.14 -29.56 26.51
C ASN A 7 -10.10 -28.42 26.51
N HIS A 8 -9.13 -28.45 25.60
CA HIS A 8 -8.14 -27.39 25.41
C HIS A 8 -8.82 -26.19 24.72
N LYS A 9 -9.57 -25.38 25.49
CA LYS A 9 -9.95 -24.04 25.03
C LYS A 9 -8.69 -23.33 24.58
N LYS A 10 -8.57 -23.04 23.25
CA LYS A 10 -7.47 -22.22 22.70
C LYS A 10 -7.50 -20.86 23.42
N ILE A 11 -6.53 -20.63 24.31
CA ILE A 11 -6.36 -19.36 25.00
C ILE A 11 -5.87 -18.36 23.95
N LYS A 12 -6.71 -17.36 23.65
CA LYS A 12 -6.40 -16.29 22.71
C LYS A 12 -6.39 -14.94 23.42
N VAL A 13 -5.51 -14.05 22.99
CA VAL A 13 -5.52 -12.65 23.43
C VAL A 13 -6.86 -12.02 23.00
N PRO A 14 -7.56 -11.29 23.90
CA PRO A 14 -8.79 -10.58 23.55
C PRO A 14 -8.56 -9.63 22.37
N TRP A 15 -9.49 -9.56 21.42
CA TRP A 15 -9.32 -8.80 20.19
C TRP A 15 -8.99 -7.32 20.42
N ARG A 16 -9.55 -6.66 21.48
CA ARG A 16 -9.21 -5.29 21.88
C ARG A 16 -7.73 -5.12 22.25
N TRP A 17 -7.16 -6.14 22.89
CA TRP A 17 -5.74 -6.13 23.22
C TRP A 17 -4.88 -6.40 22.01
N ARG A 18 -5.34 -7.20 21.04
CA ARG A 18 -4.67 -7.46 19.77
C ARG A 18 -4.57 -6.19 18.95
N LEU A 19 -5.67 -5.42 18.84
CA LEU A 19 -5.68 -4.14 18.12
C LEU A 19 -4.81 -3.08 18.81
N LYS A 20 -4.91 -3.00 20.15
CA LYS A 20 -4.07 -2.08 20.93
C LYS A 20 -2.59 -2.45 20.86
N ALA A 21 -2.25 -3.74 20.97
CA ALA A 21 -0.89 -4.23 20.82
C ALA A 21 -0.33 -3.89 19.44
N TRP A 22 -1.12 -4.10 18.39
CA TRP A 22 -0.76 -3.70 17.04
C TRP A 22 -0.44 -2.21 16.95
N TRP A 23 -1.31 -1.36 17.50
CA TRP A 23 -1.11 0.09 17.53
C TRP A 23 0.16 0.51 18.29
N GLU A 24 0.45 -0.16 19.38
CA GLU A 24 1.63 0.09 20.22
C GLU A 24 2.89 -0.63 19.73
N GLY A 25 2.81 -1.37 18.60
CA GLY A 25 3.95 -2.04 17.97
C GLY A 25 4.36 -3.37 18.62
N TYR A 26 3.45 -4.03 19.34
CA TYR A 26 3.70 -5.35 19.92
C TYR A 26 3.21 -6.49 19.02
N ASP A 27 3.96 -7.59 18.97
CA ASP A 27 3.56 -8.79 18.25
C ASP A 27 2.46 -9.55 19.01
N VAL A 28 1.33 -9.76 18.33
CA VAL A 28 0.17 -10.46 18.90
C VAL A 28 0.45 -11.95 19.09
N ALA A 29 1.26 -12.59 18.23
CA ALA A 29 1.59 -14.00 18.36
C ALA A 29 2.48 -14.24 19.60
N ASP A 30 3.42 -13.34 19.86
CA ASP A 30 4.23 -13.36 21.08
C ASP A 30 3.36 -13.14 22.33
N MET A 31 2.44 -12.18 22.29
CA MET A 31 1.47 -11.99 23.38
C MET A 31 0.61 -13.23 23.65
N GLU A 32 0.17 -13.95 22.59
CA GLU A 32 -0.57 -15.20 22.74
C GLU A 32 0.28 -16.33 23.32
N ALA A 33 1.55 -16.40 22.93
CA ALA A 33 2.50 -17.36 23.51
C ALA A 33 2.72 -17.09 25.00
N ARG A 34 2.94 -15.82 25.38
CA ARG A 34 3.10 -15.40 26.80
C ARG A 34 1.82 -15.62 27.62
N LEU A 35 0.64 -15.36 27.03
CA LEU A 35 -0.63 -15.61 27.70
C LEU A 35 -0.85 -17.11 27.94
N ARG A 36 -0.49 -17.96 26.98
CA ARG A 36 -0.54 -19.43 27.12
C ARG A 36 0.43 -19.93 28.17
N ALA A 37 1.68 -19.46 28.18
CA ALA A 37 2.67 -19.82 29.18
C ALA A 37 2.24 -19.46 30.60
N ARG A 38 1.40 -18.42 30.77
CA ARG A 38 0.84 -17.96 32.07
C ARG A 38 -0.57 -18.54 32.34
N GLY A 39 -0.97 -19.60 31.66
CA GLY A 39 -2.24 -20.30 31.88
C GLY A 39 -3.49 -19.45 31.59
N GLY A 40 -3.39 -18.47 30.70
CA GLY A 40 -4.49 -17.59 30.31
C GLY A 40 -4.78 -16.44 31.27
N LYS A 41 -3.94 -16.23 32.28
CA LYS A 41 -4.08 -15.17 33.30
C LYS A 41 -2.90 -14.20 33.18
N ALA A 42 -3.08 -13.09 32.49
CA ALA A 42 -2.15 -12.00 32.43
C ALA A 42 -2.85 -10.70 32.06
N SER A 43 -2.36 -9.57 32.58
CA SER A 43 -2.80 -8.25 32.15
C SER A 43 -2.13 -7.84 30.82
N TYR A 44 -2.71 -6.87 30.12
CA TYR A 44 -2.12 -6.32 28.90
C TYR A 44 -0.67 -5.83 29.13
N LYS A 45 -0.44 -5.13 30.26
CA LYS A 45 0.89 -4.61 30.64
C LYS A 45 1.94 -5.71 30.84
N GLU A 46 1.57 -6.85 31.41
CA GLU A 46 2.47 -7.98 31.60
C GLU A 46 2.81 -8.69 30.27
N LEU A 47 1.88 -8.68 29.31
CA LEU A 47 2.09 -9.26 27.99
C LEU A 47 2.94 -8.38 27.07
N THR A 48 2.99 -7.06 27.33
CA THR A 48 3.74 -6.07 26.54
C THR A 48 5.12 -5.73 27.13
N GLN A 49 5.56 -6.36 28.24
CA GLN A 49 6.93 -6.22 28.73
C GLN A 49 7.92 -6.83 27.72
N LYS A 50 8.91 -6.03 27.24
CA LYS A 50 9.93 -6.46 26.28
C LYS A 50 10.83 -7.55 26.88
N GLU A 51 10.75 -8.76 26.34
CA GLU A 51 11.83 -9.74 26.37
C GLU A 51 12.49 -9.82 24.98
N PRO A 52 13.75 -10.30 24.85
CA PRO A 52 14.40 -10.38 23.54
C PRO A 52 13.59 -11.23 22.55
N GLU A 53 13.42 -10.71 21.35
CA GLU A 53 12.60 -11.33 20.29
C GLU A 53 13.19 -12.71 19.88
N PRO A 54 12.36 -13.77 19.82
CA PRO A 54 12.77 -15.02 19.19
C PRO A 54 12.94 -14.79 17.67
N PRO A 55 13.75 -15.61 16.98
CA PRO A 55 13.95 -15.50 15.54
C PRO A 55 12.61 -15.57 14.80
N ALA A 56 12.44 -14.67 13.85
CA ALA A 56 11.19 -14.52 13.09
C ALA A 56 10.85 -15.82 12.33
N GLU A 57 9.63 -16.34 12.52
CA GLU A 57 9.10 -17.43 11.70
C GLU A 57 8.99 -16.99 10.23
N PRO A 58 9.19 -17.93 9.26
CA PRO A 58 9.02 -17.60 7.85
C PRO A 58 7.61 -17.09 7.59
N VAL A 59 7.50 -15.91 7.03
CA VAL A 59 6.21 -15.24 6.83
C VAL A 59 5.73 -15.50 5.41
N GLU A 60 4.52 -16.01 5.29
CA GLU A 60 3.87 -16.26 4.00
C GLU A 60 3.60 -14.92 3.27
N LYS A 61 3.84 -14.90 1.94
CA LYS A 61 3.50 -13.75 1.09
C LYS A 61 2.00 -13.45 1.15
N VAL A 62 1.67 -12.19 1.35
CA VAL A 62 0.27 -11.75 1.47
C VAL A 62 -0.28 -11.40 0.09
N ASN A 63 -0.77 -12.42 -0.62
CA ASN A 63 -1.30 -12.27 -1.97
C ASN A 63 -2.65 -11.55 -2.04
N TRP A 64 -2.95 -10.94 -3.20
CA TRP A 64 -4.27 -10.39 -3.48
C TRP A 64 -5.26 -11.49 -3.85
N ASP A 65 -6.17 -11.80 -2.93
CA ASP A 65 -7.36 -12.61 -3.15
C ASP A 65 -8.64 -11.78 -2.95
N ALA A 66 -9.80 -12.37 -3.22
CA ALA A 66 -11.08 -11.66 -3.11
C ALA A 66 -11.34 -11.13 -1.69
N LEU A 67 -10.99 -11.92 -0.68
CA LEU A 67 -11.21 -11.56 0.72
C LEU A 67 -10.29 -10.41 1.15
N ARG A 68 -9.02 -10.43 0.75
CA ARG A 68 -8.09 -9.33 1.02
C ARG A 68 -8.51 -8.05 0.32
N ILE A 69 -8.99 -8.14 -0.93
CA ILE A 69 -9.52 -6.99 -1.67
C ILE A 69 -10.72 -6.38 -0.93
N GLU A 70 -11.64 -7.21 -0.44
CA GLU A 70 -12.78 -6.75 0.35
C GLU A 70 -12.33 -6.07 1.65
N VAL A 71 -11.52 -6.76 2.44
CA VAL A 71 -11.01 -6.26 3.73
C VAL A 71 -10.20 -4.98 3.58
N SER A 72 -9.37 -4.86 2.53
CA SER A 72 -8.62 -3.64 2.26
C SER A 72 -9.55 -2.43 2.08
N GLN A 73 -10.67 -2.61 1.39
CA GLN A 73 -11.63 -1.52 1.18
C GLN A 73 -12.40 -1.14 2.45
N LEU A 74 -12.61 -2.10 3.38
CA LEU A 74 -13.19 -1.79 4.69
C LEU A 74 -12.27 -0.91 5.54
N ILE A 75 -10.96 -0.96 5.32
CA ILE A 75 -9.96 -0.20 6.06
C ILE A 75 -9.62 1.12 5.35
N TRP A 76 -9.35 1.06 4.05
CA TRP A 76 -8.79 2.17 3.27
C TRP A 76 -9.82 2.96 2.47
N GLY A 77 -11.08 2.49 2.45
CA GLY A 77 -12.15 3.07 1.65
C GLY A 77 -12.34 2.39 0.29
N ASP A 78 -13.50 2.62 -0.30
CA ASP A 78 -13.92 2.00 -1.56
C ASP A 78 -12.94 2.34 -2.71
N GLY A 79 -12.37 1.30 -3.30
CA GLY A 79 -11.40 1.42 -4.40
C GLY A 79 -9.96 1.68 -3.97
N TYR A 80 -9.64 1.58 -2.68
CA TYR A 80 -8.28 1.78 -2.16
C TYR A 80 -7.73 0.52 -1.51
N CYS A 81 -6.41 0.31 -1.65
CA CYS A 81 -5.66 -0.79 -1.04
C CYS A 81 -4.57 -0.30 -0.08
N GLY A 82 -4.56 0.98 0.22
CA GLY A 82 -3.54 1.63 1.05
C GLY A 82 -3.94 3.06 1.42
N PRO A 83 -3.11 3.75 2.22
CA PRO A 83 -3.41 5.05 2.81
C PRO A 83 -3.72 6.15 1.79
N GLY A 84 -4.49 7.13 2.24
CA GLY A 84 -4.65 8.41 1.59
C GLY A 84 -6.01 8.72 0.99
N GLY A 85 -6.87 7.74 0.79
CA GLY A 85 -8.27 8.00 0.36
C GLY A 85 -8.47 9.04 -0.75
N PRO A 86 -9.72 9.40 -1.05
CA PRO A 86 -10.04 10.36 -2.12
C PRO A 86 -9.52 11.77 -1.82
N GLU A 87 -9.63 12.27 -0.59
CA GLU A 87 -9.26 13.63 -0.21
C GLU A 87 -7.76 13.87 -0.40
N ASN A 88 -6.93 12.93 0.03
CA ASN A 88 -5.49 13.04 -0.14
C ASN A 88 -5.08 12.95 -1.61
N VAL A 89 -5.70 12.04 -2.39
CA VAL A 89 -5.43 11.93 -3.83
C VAL A 89 -5.78 13.24 -4.55
N VAL A 90 -6.91 13.88 -4.24
CA VAL A 90 -7.29 15.18 -4.79
C VAL A 90 -6.28 16.25 -4.37
N ALA A 91 -5.95 16.33 -3.07
CA ALA A 91 -5.04 17.34 -2.54
C ALA A 91 -3.64 17.27 -3.19
N MET A 92 -3.02 16.06 -3.23
CA MET A 92 -1.71 15.90 -3.83
C MET A 92 -1.71 16.14 -5.34
N SER A 93 -2.79 15.77 -6.03
CA SER A 93 -2.91 15.90 -7.49
C SER A 93 -3.11 17.34 -7.97
N LYS A 94 -3.33 18.32 -7.07
CA LYS A 94 -3.28 19.75 -7.42
C LYS A 94 -1.94 20.14 -8.05
N LEU A 95 -0.85 19.48 -7.67
CA LEU A 95 0.48 19.66 -8.28
C LEU A 95 0.52 19.32 -9.78
N LEU A 96 -0.41 18.49 -10.27
CA LEU A 96 -0.50 18.13 -11.68
C LEU A 96 -1.26 19.16 -12.53
N ALA A 97 -1.89 20.16 -11.91
CA ALA A 97 -2.73 21.15 -12.60
C ALA A 97 -3.72 20.50 -13.59
N LEU A 98 -4.43 19.46 -13.13
CA LEU A 98 -5.37 18.70 -13.96
C LEU A 98 -6.54 19.57 -14.41
N SER A 99 -7.05 19.28 -15.60
CA SER A 99 -8.24 19.92 -16.15
C SER A 99 -8.98 18.98 -17.13
N PRO A 100 -10.22 19.26 -17.52
CA PRO A 100 -10.96 18.43 -18.48
C PRO A 100 -10.30 18.30 -19.88
N LYS A 101 -9.34 19.16 -20.19
CA LYS A 101 -8.58 19.14 -21.45
C LYS A 101 -7.43 18.13 -21.43
N HIS A 102 -7.04 17.68 -20.23
CA HIS A 102 -5.92 16.77 -20.06
C HIS A 102 -6.35 15.30 -20.13
N SER A 103 -5.40 14.48 -20.54
CA SER A 103 -5.40 13.04 -20.32
C SER A 103 -4.29 12.68 -19.34
N ALA A 104 -4.51 11.68 -18.49
CA ALA A 104 -3.53 11.23 -17.52
C ALA A 104 -3.38 9.72 -17.50
N MET A 105 -2.19 9.22 -17.15
CA MET A 105 -1.97 7.83 -16.80
C MET A 105 -1.79 7.70 -15.29
N VAL A 106 -2.27 6.60 -14.72
CA VAL A 106 -2.01 6.19 -13.34
C VAL A 106 -1.26 4.86 -13.36
N ILE A 107 -0.03 4.86 -12.86
CA ILE A 107 0.84 3.69 -12.75
C ILE A 107 0.64 3.06 -11.38
N GLY A 108 0.39 1.75 -11.33
CA GLY A 108 0.01 1.06 -10.10
C GLY A 108 -1.38 1.49 -9.65
N ALA A 109 -2.36 1.37 -10.55
CA ALA A 109 -3.71 1.91 -10.33
C ALA A 109 -4.50 1.18 -9.21
N GLY A 110 -4.05 -0.01 -8.78
CA GLY A 110 -4.73 -0.81 -7.77
C GLY A 110 -6.18 -1.09 -8.16
N LEU A 111 -7.09 -0.84 -7.24
CA LEU A 111 -8.54 -0.93 -7.47
C LEU A 111 -9.12 0.29 -8.20
N GLY A 112 -8.29 1.21 -8.68
CA GLY A 112 -8.69 2.36 -9.50
C GLY A 112 -9.32 3.53 -8.75
N GLY A 113 -9.30 3.55 -7.42
CA GLY A 113 -9.81 4.68 -6.61
C GLY A 113 -9.21 6.02 -7.02
N PRO A 114 -7.87 6.15 -7.09
CA PRO A 114 -7.23 7.37 -7.57
C PRO A 114 -7.69 7.79 -8.98
N ALA A 115 -7.78 6.84 -9.91
CA ALA A 115 -8.19 7.15 -11.29
C ALA A 115 -9.63 7.68 -11.34
N ARG A 116 -10.55 7.04 -10.60
CA ARG A 116 -11.96 7.46 -10.58
C ARG A 116 -12.15 8.81 -9.94
N VAL A 117 -11.55 9.06 -8.77
CA VAL A 117 -11.71 10.34 -8.07
C VAL A 117 -11.13 11.50 -8.88
N LEU A 118 -9.98 11.32 -9.54
CA LEU A 118 -9.40 12.37 -10.37
C LEU A 118 -10.25 12.63 -11.63
N ALA A 119 -10.84 11.59 -12.23
CA ALA A 119 -11.76 11.74 -13.36
C ALA A 119 -13.05 12.47 -12.99
N GLN A 120 -13.54 12.30 -11.76
CA GLN A 120 -14.73 12.99 -11.24
C GLN A 120 -14.43 14.44 -10.88
N GLU A 121 -13.39 14.68 -10.08
CA GLU A 121 -13.06 16.01 -9.54
C GLU A 121 -12.52 16.97 -10.60
N PHE A 122 -11.62 16.50 -11.47
CA PHE A 122 -10.96 17.36 -12.44
C PHE A 122 -11.50 17.20 -13.87
N GLY A 123 -12.44 16.28 -14.08
CA GLY A 123 -12.96 16.02 -15.43
C GLY A 123 -11.98 15.40 -16.41
N VAL A 124 -10.79 15.01 -15.95
CA VAL A 124 -9.67 14.46 -16.75
C VAL A 124 -9.98 13.04 -17.25
N TRP A 125 -9.45 12.67 -18.43
CA TRP A 125 -9.50 11.31 -18.96
C TRP A 125 -8.28 10.54 -18.44
N ILE A 126 -8.52 9.39 -17.78
CA ILE A 126 -7.45 8.64 -17.10
C ILE A 126 -7.42 7.19 -17.58
N ASN A 127 -6.23 6.70 -17.90
CA ASN A 127 -5.97 5.28 -18.05
C ASN A 127 -5.16 4.80 -16.83
N GLY A 128 -5.72 3.85 -16.07
CA GLY A 128 -5.01 3.19 -14.98
C GLY A 128 -4.33 1.91 -15.47
N TYR A 129 -3.08 1.69 -15.07
CA TYR A 129 -2.29 0.50 -15.40
C TYR A 129 -1.87 -0.19 -14.10
N GLU A 130 -2.20 -1.48 -14.00
CA GLU A 130 -2.00 -2.28 -12.78
C GLU A 130 -1.37 -3.62 -13.11
N SER A 131 -0.29 -3.99 -12.38
CA SER A 131 0.44 -5.26 -12.58
C SER A 131 -0.31 -6.48 -12.07
N SER A 132 -1.14 -6.34 -11.03
CA SER A 132 -1.97 -7.43 -10.53
C SER A 132 -3.23 -7.59 -11.38
N ALA A 133 -3.33 -8.71 -12.08
CA ALA A 133 -4.51 -9.03 -12.89
C ALA A 133 -5.82 -9.02 -12.05
N LYS A 134 -5.74 -9.45 -10.78
CA LYS A 134 -6.89 -9.46 -9.86
C LYS A 134 -7.33 -8.05 -9.47
N LEU A 135 -6.37 -7.17 -9.12
CA LEU A 135 -6.67 -5.78 -8.80
C LEU A 135 -7.18 -5.03 -10.04
N ALA A 136 -6.55 -5.22 -11.20
CA ALA A 136 -6.98 -4.60 -12.45
C ALA A 136 -8.41 -4.99 -12.82
N ALA A 137 -8.75 -6.28 -12.76
CA ALA A 137 -10.09 -6.77 -13.04
C ALA A 137 -11.13 -6.19 -12.06
N ALA A 138 -10.85 -6.25 -10.76
CA ALA A 138 -11.73 -5.67 -9.74
C ALA A 138 -11.88 -4.14 -9.92
N GLY A 139 -10.77 -3.43 -10.20
CA GLY A 139 -10.77 -2.00 -10.45
C GLY A 139 -11.59 -1.60 -11.69
N MET A 140 -11.50 -2.38 -12.77
CA MET A 140 -12.31 -2.16 -13.96
C MET A 140 -13.81 -2.38 -13.69
N GLU A 141 -14.18 -3.42 -12.94
CA GLU A 141 -15.57 -3.65 -12.53
C GLU A 141 -16.11 -2.49 -11.67
N MET A 142 -15.28 -1.94 -10.78
CA MET A 142 -15.65 -0.76 -10.01
C MET A 142 -15.81 0.48 -10.87
N SER A 143 -14.97 0.66 -11.91
CA SER A 143 -15.12 1.76 -12.87
C SER A 143 -16.42 1.61 -13.69
N LYS A 144 -16.80 0.40 -14.10
CA LYS A 144 -18.09 0.12 -14.74
C LYS A 144 -19.27 0.46 -13.84
N LYS A 145 -19.26 -0.02 -12.58
CA LYS A 145 -20.32 0.27 -11.60
C LYS A 145 -20.49 1.77 -11.34
N ALA A 146 -19.39 2.53 -11.40
CA ALA A 146 -19.40 3.98 -11.26
C ALA A 146 -19.80 4.73 -12.58
N GLY A 147 -20.02 4.03 -13.69
CA GLY A 147 -20.27 4.64 -15.01
C GLY A 147 -19.04 5.35 -15.58
N LEU A 148 -17.85 4.96 -15.16
CA LEU A 148 -16.57 5.57 -15.55
C LEU A 148 -15.68 4.64 -16.39
N GLU A 149 -16.22 3.55 -16.89
CA GLU A 149 -15.45 2.54 -17.64
C GLU A 149 -14.72 3.09 -18.89
N LYS A 150 -15.24 4.18 -19.47
CA LYS A 150 -14.60 4.89 -20.59
C LYS A 150 -13.66 6.00 -20.13
N LYS A 151 -13.97 6.66 -19.00
CA LYS A 151 -13.25 7.84 -18.53
C LYS A 151 -12.11 7.50 -17.59
N ALA A 152 -12.24 6.42 -16.82
CA ALA A 152 -11.22 5.90 -15.89
C ALA A 152 -11.11 4.37 -15.99
N PRO A 153 -10.80 3.80 -17.18
CA PRO A 153 -10.56 2.38 -17.31
C PRO A 153 -9.31 1.94 -16.55
N ILE A 154 -9.33 0.69 -16.05
CA ILE A 154 -8.19 0.06 -15.42
C ILE A 154 -7.76 -1.13 -16.27
N TYR A 155 -6.50 -1.12 -16.70
CA TYR A 155 -5.91 -2.15 -17.54
C TYR A 155 -4.90 -2.98 -16.77
N HIS A 156 -4.94 -4.29 -16.96
CA HIS A 156 -3.84 -5.15 -16.54
C HIS A 156 -2.65 -4.92 -17.46
N GLN A 157 -1.50 -4.56 -16.89
CA GLN A 157 -0.27 -4.28 -17.63
C GLN A 157 0.95 -4.75 -16.85
N ASP A 158 1.78 -5.57 -17.48
CA ASP A 158 3.10 -5.92 -16.92
C ASP A 158 4.00 -4.68 -16.95
N LEU A 159 4.12 -4.03 -15.78
CA LEU A 159 4.96 -2.82 -15.63
C LEU A 159 6.46 -3.15 -15.60
N GLU A 160 6.84 -4.39 -15.29
CA GLU A 160 8.25 -4.83 -15.29
C GLU A 160 8.83 -4.90 -16.71
N ASN A 161 8.02 -5.37 -17.67
CA ASN A 161 8.45 -5.60 -19.05
C ASN A 161 7.73 -4.70 -20.06
N ILE A 162 7.23 -3.55 -19.61
CA ILE A 162 6.51 -2.63 -20.48
C ILE A 162 7.42 -2.08 -21.58
N GLU A 163 6.91 -2.09 -22.83
CA GLU A 163 7.58 -1.53 -23.99
C GLU A 163 6.94 -0.22 -24.46
N ALA A 164 5.62 -0.10 -24.35
CA ALA A 164 4.87 1.09 -24.75
C ALA A 164 3.51 1.16 -24.05
N PHE A 165 2.95 2.37 -23.96
CA PHE A 165 1.54 2.61 -23.69
C PHE A 165 0.79 2.88 -25.00
N GLU A 166 -0.54 2.69 -25.02
CA GLU A 166 -1.36 2.80 -26.24
C GLU A 166 -1.41 4.23 -26.82
N ARG A 167 -1.13 5.23 -26.00
CA ARG A 167 -1.26 6.65 -26.36
C ARG A 167 -0.33 7.55 -25.54
N ASN A 168 -0.24 8.81 -25.94
CA ASN A 168 0.45 9.85 -25.16
C ASN A 168 -0.51 10.56 -24.19
N PHE A 169 0.04 11.00 -23.07
CA PHE A 169 -0.68 11.62 -21.96
C PHE A 169 -0.12 13.00 -21.63
N ASP A 170 -0.97 13.85 -21.06
CA ASP A 170 -0.59 15.18 -20.60
C ASP A 170 0.00 15.13 -19.18
N ARG A 171 -0.40 14.16 -18.36
CA ARG A 171 0.00 14.01 -16.96
C ARG A 171 0.20 12.54 -16.60
N ALA A 172 0.98 12.29 -15.55
CA ALA A 172 1.12 10.97 -14.96
C ALA A 172 1.08 11.03 -13.44
N LEU A 173 0.59 9.95 -12.82
CA LEU A 173 0.60 9.69 -11.40
C LEU A 173 1.12 8.27 -11.16
N ALA A 174 2.03 8.08 -10.20
CA ALA A 174 2.36 6.77 -9.62
C ALA A 174 2.20 6.86 -8.11
N LYS A 175 1.45 5.92 -7.52
CA LYS A 175 1.19 5.90 -6.09
C LYS A 175 1.60 4.57 -5.49
N GLU A 176 2.73 4.56 -4.77
CA GLU A 176 3.35 3.38 -4.15
C GLU A 176 3.42 2.18 -5.11
N ALA A 177 3.94 2.39 -6.30
CA ALA A 177 3.99 1.40 -7.37
C ALA A 177 5.40 1.07 -7.85
N LEU A 178 6.28 2.06 -7.92
CA LEU A 178 7.59 1.88 -8.53
C LEU A 178 8.52 1.00 -7.68
N PHE A 179 8.33 0.95 -6.36
CA PHE A 179 9.14 0.09 -5.49
C PHE A 179 9.01 -1.40 -5.82
N THR A 180 7.93 -1.83 -6.50
CA THR A 180 7.73 -3.21 -6.94
C THR A 180 8.35 -3.53 -8.30
N VAL A 181 8.86 -2.53 -9.01
CA VAL A 181 9.44 -2.69 -10.34
C VAL A 181 10.96 -2.73 -10.24
N ARG A 182 11.59 -3.82 -10.68
CA ARG A 182 13.05 -3.97 -10.73
C ARG A 182 13.66 -3.08 -11.81
N ARG A 183 13.07 -3.09 -13.01
CA ARG A 183 13.54 -2.35 -14.19
C ARG A 183 12.98 -0.92 -14.23
N LYS A 184 13.12 -0.18 -13.10
CA LYS A 184 12.60 1.19 -12.97
C LYS A 184 13.03 2.11 -14.10
N ASP A 185 14.31 2.06 -14.49
CA ASP A 185 14.85 2.88 -15.59
C ASP A 185 14.09 2.66 -16.90
N ASN A 186 13.70 1.39 -17.19
CA ASN A 186 12.92 1.08 -18.38
C ASN A 186 11.51 1.68 -18.28
N LEU A 187 10.81 1.42 -17.17
CA LEU A 187 9.46 1.96 -16.97
C LEU A 187 9.46 3.50 -17.04
N LEU A 188 10.38 4.16 -16.34
CA LEU A 188 10.49 5.62 -16.33
C LEU A 188 10.78 6.20 -17.72
N LYS A 189 11.62 5.54 -18.53
CA LYS A 189 11.87 5.91 -19.92
C LYS A 189 10.60 5.75 -20.78
N VAL A 190 9.86 4.66 -20.62
CA VAL A 190 8.58 4.43 -21.34
C VAL A 190 7.55 5.48 -20.94
N VAL A 191 7.41 5.78 -19.64
CA VAL A 191 6.54 6.86 -19.15
C VAL A 191 6.95 8.20 -19.77
N HIS A 192 8.23 8.56 -19.74
CA HIS A 192 8.72 9.79 -20.34
C HIS A 192 8.41 9.88 -21.84
N THR A 193 8.59 8.78 -22.58
CA THR A 193 8.30 8.71 -24.02
C THR A 193 6.82 8.97 -24.32
N HIS A 194 5.92 8.45 -23.47
CA HIS A 194 4.47 8.58 -23.65
C HIS A 194 3.86 9.79 -22.91
N LEU A 195 4.66 10.60 -22.28
CA LEU A 195 4.24 11.93 -21.85
C LEU A 195 4.48 12.94 -22.98
N LYS A 196 3.54 13.86 -23.16
CA LYS A 196 3.69 14.99 -24.09
C LYS A 196 4.74 15.97 -23.54
N ASP A 197 5.19 16.89 -24.38
CA ASP A 197 6.07 17.98 -23.96
C ASP A 197 5.36 18.84 -22.89
N ASP A 198 6.14 19.39 -21.98
CA ASP A 198 5.69 20.21 -20.84
C ASP A 198 4.72 19.48 -19.88
N SER A 199 4.91 18.18 -19.75
CA SER A 199 4.10 17.30 -18.90
C SER A 199 4.66 17.20 -17.49
N LEU A 200 3.77 16.86 -16.56
CA LEU A 200 4.11 16.60 -15.14
C LEU A 200 3.82 15.15 -14.77
N PHE A 201 4.74 14.58 -14.01
CA PHE A 201 4.62 13.26 -13.41
C PHE A 201 4.75 13.38 -11.89
N LEU A 202 3.69 13.08 -11.16
CA LEU A 202 3.66 13.05 -9.71
C LEU A 202 3.86 11.61 -9.23
N ILE A 203 4.75 11.42 -8.29
CA ILE A 203 5.08 10.11 -7.72
C ILE A 203 5.02 10.21 -6.21
N THR A 204 4.38 9.25 -5.55
CA THR A 204 4.62 8.90 -4.15
C THR A 204 5.11 7.46 -4.11
N ASP A 205 6.22 7.19 -3.40
CA ASP A 205 6.75 5.83 -3.37
C ASP A 205 7.56 5.54 -2.12
N TYR A 206 7.68 4.25 -1.83
CA TYR A 206 8.55 3.75 -0.76
C TYR A 206 10.00 3.78 -1.20
N VAL A 207 10.84 4.38 -0.37
CA VAL A 207 12.29 4.41 -0.54
C VAL A 207 12.98 3.99 0.74
N ILE A 208 14.14 3.36 0.64
CA ILE A 208 14.98 3.02 1.79
C ILE A 208 15.89 4.20 2.15
N ARG A 209 16.26 4.30 3.44
CA ARG A 209 17.19 5.33 3.94
C ARG A 209 18.51 5.31 3.17
N ASP A 210 19.11 4.13 3.09
CA ASP A 210 20.37 3.83 2.40
C ASP A 210 20.39 2.34 1.97
N MET A 211 21.42 1.91 1.25
CA MET A 211 21.50 0.52 0.77
C MET A 211 21.75 -0.49 1.90
N ASP A 212 22.29 -0.06 3.04
CA ASP A 212 22.50 -0.93 4.20
C ASP A 212 21.17 -1.28 4.88
N SER A 213 20.16 -0.44 4.73
CA SER A 213 18.78 -0.72 5.17
C SER A 213 18.24 -2.04 4.63
N LEU A 214 18.68 -2.47 3.44
CA LEU A 214 18.29 -3.78 2.87
C LEU A 214 18.78 -4.97 3.68
N GLN A 215 19.78 -4.79 4.54
CA GLN A 215 20.29 -5.83 5.43
C GLN A 215 19.62 -5.82 6.81
N HIS A 216 18.79 -4.79 7.09
CA HIS A 216 18.09 -4.70 8.37
C HIS A 216 17.04 -5.82 8.48
N PRO A 217 16.99 -6.60 9.60
CA PRO A 217 16.09 -7.75 9.72
C PRO A 217 14.61 -7.42 9.49
N ASP A 218 14.12 -6.31 10.02
CA ASP A 218 12.73 -5.87 9.83
C ASP A 218 12.43 -5.51 8.37
N VAL A 219 13.40 -4.93 7.64
CA VAL A 219 13.27 -4.63 6.21
C VAL A 219 13.23 -5.92 5.40
N GLN A 220 14.11 -6.88 5.69
CA GLN A 220 14.10 -8.20 5.05
C GLN A 220 12.76 -8.92 5.27
N GLN A 221 12.23 -8.86 6.48
CA GLN A 221 10.93 -9.43 6.81
C GLN A 221 9.80 -8.76 6.01
N TRP A 222 9.79 -7.44 5.89
CA TRP A 222 8.83 -6.71 5.06
C TRP A 222 8.94 -7.13 3.59
N LEU A 223 10.15 -7.14 3.02
CA LEU A 223 10.38 -7.51 1.61
C LEU A 223 9.84 -8.92 1.30
N SER A 224 10.01 -9.88 2.24
CA SER A 224 9.55 -11.27 2.05
C SER A 224 8.03 -11.41 2.02
N GLN A 225 7.27 -10.44 2.54
CA GLN A 225 5.81 -10.50 2.66
C GLN A 225 5.07 -9.83 1.52
N GLU A 226 5.73 -8.92 0.81
CA GLU A 226 5.09 -8.19 -0.27
C GLU A 226 4.60 -9.15 -1.37
N PRO A 227 3.41 -8.92 -1.94
CA PRO A 227 2.84 -9.78 -3.00
C PRO A 227 3.72 -9.87 -4.23
N HIS A 228 4.37 -8.77 -4.58
CA HIS A 228 5.37 -8.67 -5.65
C HIS A 228 6.74 -8.51 -5.00
N ASP A 229 7.78 -9.03 -5.64
CA ASP A 229 9.14 -8.86 -5.13
C ASP A 229 9.50 -7.36 -5.15
N PRO A 230 9.66 -6.72 -3.98
CA PRO A 230 9.95 -5.30 -3.95
C PRO A 230 11.42 -5.04 -4.24
N HIS A 231 11.67 -3.95 -4.93
CA HIS A 231 12.98 -3.45 -5.31
C HIS A 231 13.10 -1.98 -4.90
N PRO A 232 12.99 -1.64 -3.60
CA PRO A 232 13.09 -0.27 -3.16
C PRO A 232 14.51 0.26 -3.42
N VAL A 233 14.58 1.54 -3.73
CA VAL A 233 15.82 2.30 -3.92
C VAL A 233 15.87 3.45 -2.94
N THR A 234 17.02 4.13 -2.82
CA THR A 234 17.09 5.37 -2.04
C THR A 234 16.41 6.52 -2.79
N SER A 235 16.07 7.62 -2.07
CA SER A 235 15.50 8.81 -2.71
C SER A 235 16.44 9.39 -3.78
N ASP A 236 17.74 9.42 -3.52
CA ASP A 236 18.74 9.92 -4.48
C ASP A 236 18.82 9.04 -5.74
N MET A 237 18.74 7.72 -5.58
CA MET A 237 18.68 6.79 -6.73
C MET A 237 17.40 6.97 -7.55
N MET A 238 16.26 7.24 -6.90
CA MET A 238 15.01 7.55 -7.61
C MET A 238 15.13 8.83 -8.41
N VAL A 239 15.69 9.88 -7.83
CA VAL A 239 15.96 11.15 -8.53
C VAL A 239 16.88 10.92 -9.73
N GLN A 240 17.99 10.19 -9.57
CA GLN A 240 18.91 9.87 -10.66
C GLN A 240 18.23 9.09 -11.79
N SER A 241 17.38 8.11 -11.46
CA SER A 241 16.62 7.34 -12.46
C SER A 241 15.63 8.22 -13.23
N LEU A 242 14.95 9.15 -12.55
CA LEU A 242 14.05 10.11 -13.19
C LEU A 242 14.82 11.07 -14.11
N GLU A 243 15.94 11.62 -13.66
CA GLU A 243 16.78 12.52 -14.46
C GLU A 243 17.39 11.81 -15.68
N LYS A 244 17.85 10.58 -15.51
CA LYS A 244 18.34 9.71 -16.60
C LYS A 244 17.26 9.41 -17.64
N ALA A 245 15.99 9.31 -17.22
CA ALA A 245 14.85 9.16 -18.12
C ALA A 245 14.51 10.46 -18.88
N GLY A 246 15.08 11.62 -18.51
CA GLY A 246 14.88 12.92 -19.14
C GLY A 246 13.99 13.89 -18.38
N PHE A 247 13.58 13.55 -17.17
CA PHE A 247 12.79 14.45 -16.33
C PHE A 247 13.67 15.49 -15.61
N ARG A 248 13.06 16.63 -15.25
CA ARG A 248 13.60 17.62 -14.32
C ARG A 248 12.81 17.57 -13.03
N ILE A 249 13.48 17.38 -11.90
CA ILE A 249 12.80 17.29 -10.60
C ILE A 249 12.43 18.69 -10.13
N ARG A 250 11.15 18.88 -9.78
CA ARG A 250 10.58 20.11 -9.24
C ARG A 250 10.33 20.03 -7.73
N VAL A 251 9.96 18.82 -7.25
CA VAL A 251 9.74 18.52 -5.83
C VAL A 251 10.41 17.18 -5.54
N ASN A 252 11.10 17.10 -4.41
CA ASN A 252 11.57 15.90 -3.76
C ASN A 252 11.36 16.13 -2.27
N GLU A 253 10.42 15.41 -1.66
CA GLU A 253 9.96 15.66 -0.30
C GLU A 253 9.72 14.34 0.44
N ASP A 254 10.23 14.25 1.66
CA ASP A 254 9.91 13.17 2.59
C ASP A 254 8.53 13.46 3.22
N ILE A 255 7.56 12.60 2.95
CA ILE A 255 6.19 12.71 3.47
C ILE A 255 5.87 11.58 4.46
N THR A 256 6.87 10.94 5.03
CA THR A 256 6.73 9.75 5.88
C THR A 256 5.81 10.00 7.06
N GLU A 257 5.98 11.13 7.78
CA GLU A 257 5.14 11.46 8.94
C GLU A 257 3.67 11.62 8.54
N HIS A 258 3.40 12.38 7.48
CA HIS A 258 2.03 12.51 6.96
C HIS A 258 1.44 11.16 6.53
N TYR A 259 2.27 10.29 5.96
CA TYR A 259 1.84 8.95 5.55
C TYR A 259 1.51 8.06 6.77
N LEU A 260 2.30 8.17 7.85
CA LEU A 260 2.04 7.49 9.12
C LEU A 260 0.73 7.98 9.76
N ASP A 261 0.44 9.28 9.68
CA ASP A 261 -0.83 9.85 10.17
C ASP A 261 -2.03 9.27 9.42
N MET A 262 -1.97 9.18 8.08
CA MET A 262 -3.02 8.56 7.27
C MET A 262 -3.25 7.09 7.61
N ILE A 263 -2.17 6.33 7.88
CA ILE A 263 -2.28 4.95 8.36
C ILE A 263 -3.01 4.94 9.71
N ALA A 264 -2.59 5.83 10.62
CA ALA A 264 -3.16 5.96 11.95
C ALA A 264 -4.67 6.22 11.92
N GLU A 265 -5.11 7.18 11.13
CA GLU A 265 -6.51 7.57 10.96
C GLU A 265 -7.36 6.42 10.41
N ALA A 266 -6.89 5.73 9.36
CA ALA A 266 -7.60 4.59 8.79
C ALA A 266 -7.79 3.46 9.80
N TRP A 267 -6.75 3.11 10.55
CA TRP A 267 -6.82 2.05 11.54
C TRP A 267 -7.56 2.44 12.82
N ALA A 268 -7.71 3.72 13.14
CA ALA A 268 -8.55 4.19 14.24
C ALA A 268 -10.03 3.79 14.05
N THR A 269 -10.49 3.64 12.81
CA THR A 269 -11.85 3.19 12.49
C THR A 269 -12.00 1.67 12.39
N ALA A 270 -10.90 0.93 12.27
CA ALA A 270 -10.91 -0.54 12.11
C ALA A 270 -11.59 -1.27 13.31
N ASP A 271 -11.55 -0.67 14.51
CA ASP A 271 -12.27 -1.17 15.71
C ASP A 271 -13.78 -1.26 15.45
N GLN A 272 -14.35 -0.32 14.70
CA GLN A 272 -15.78 -0.33 14.35
C GLN A 272 -16.09 -1.44 13.34
N VAL A 273 -15.19 -1.63 12.35
CA VAL A 273 -15.31 -2.70 11.35
C VAL A 273 -15.28 -4.08 12.03
N VAL A 274 -14.30 -4.29 12.91
CA VAL A 274 -14.19 -5.54 13.69
C VAL A 274 -15.44 -5.78 14.55
N LYS A 275 -15.99 -4.75 15.20
CA LYS A 275 -17.23 -4.86 15.97
C LYS A 275 -18.42 -5.24 15.10
N LEU A 276 -18.53 -4.65 13.91
CA LEU A 276 -19.60 -4.94 12.96
C LEU A 276 -19.52 -6.40 12.50
N LEU A 277 -18.36 -6.86 12.06
CA LEU A 277 -18.15 -8.25 11.62
C LEU A 277 -18.35 -9.25 12.76
N SER A 278 -17.89 -8.95 13.96
CA SER A 278 -18.08 -9.83 15.13
C SER A 278 -19.55 -10.07 15.50
N ARG A 279 -20.45 -9.19 15.09
CA ARG A 279 -21.92 -9.36 15.28
C ARG A 279 -22.55 -10.32 14.26
N GLN A 280 -21.86 -10.59 13.15
CA GLN A 280 -22.33 -11.51 12.11
C GLN A 280 -22.12 -12.99 12.49
N GLY A 281 -21.44 -13.25 13.62
CA GLY A 281 -21.24 -14.61 14.15
C GLY A 281 -20.08 -15.36 13.46
N PRO A 282 -20.15 -16.73 13.46
CA PRO A 282 -19.06 -17.56 12.96
C PRO A 282 -18.70 -17.33 11.47
N GLU A 283 -19.67 -16.89 10.67
CA GLU A 283 -19.50 -16.63 9.22
C GLU A 283 -18.48 -15.51 8.95
N ALA A 284 -18.29 -14.59 9.89
CA ALA A 284 -17.29 -13.50 9.76
C ALA A 284 -15.87 -13.91 10.18
N SER A 285 -15.63 -15.15 10.58
CA SER A 285 -14.33 -15.62 11.08
C SER A 285 -13.20 -15.39 10.07
N ASP A 286 -13.45 -15.65 8.79
CA ASP A 286 -12.45 -15.51 7.73
C ASP A 286 -12.12 -14.03 7.47
N SER A 287 -13.14 -13.16 7.45
CA SER A 287 -12.95 -11.71 7.31
C SER A 287 -12.19 -11.13 8.51
N LEU A 288 -12.48 -11.56 9.73
CA LEU A 288 -11.74 -11.16 10.93
C LEU A 288 -10.26 -11.61 10.88
N ASN A 289 -10.01 -12.84 10.43
CA ASN A 289 -8.65 -13.34 10.25
C ASN A 289 -7.91 -12.56 9.15
N ALA A 290 -8.59 -12.20 8.06
CA ALA A 290 -8.02 -11.39 7.00
C ALA A 290 -7.67 -9.96 7.47
N ILE A 291 -8.55 -9.32 8.26
CA ILE A 291 -8.23 -8.02 8.90
C ILE A 291 -7.00 -8.14 9.78
N MET A 292 -6.88 -9.21 10.56
CA MET A 292 -5.71 -9.40 11.42
C MET A 292 -4.42 -9.61 10.63
N ARG A 293 -4.47 -10.32 9.49
CA ARG A 293 -3.32 -10.44 8.59
C ARG A 293 -2.93 -9.10 7.98
N GLU A 294 -3.92 -8.31 7.53
CA GLU A 294 -3.69 -6.97 6.99
C GLU A 294 -3.12 -6.04 8.07
N ALA A 295 -3.61 -6.10 9.31
CA ALA A 295 -3.07 -5.35 10.44
C ALA A 295 -1.60 -5.70 10.72
N GLN A 296 -1.24 -6.98 10.71
CA GLN A 296 0.15 -7.42 10.89
C GLN A 296 1.06 -6.94 9.76
N PHE A 297 0.58 -7.01 8.51
CA PHE A 297 1.29 -6.53 7.34
C PHE A 297 1.59 -5.02 7.43
N TRP A 298 0.60 -4.20 7.78
CA TRP A 298 0.78 -2.76 7.94
C TRP A 298 1.58 -2.37 9.18
N ASN A 299 1.47 -3.13 10.27
CA ASN A 299 2.29 -2.88 11.47
C ASN A 299 3.79 -3.01 11.18
N ARG A 300 4.20 -4.05 10.42
CA ARG A 300 5.60 -4.22 10.02
C ARG A 300 6.09 -3.06 9.17
N ARG A 301 5.30 -2.64 8.19
CA ARG A 301 5.62 -1.48 7.33
C ARG A 301 5.72 -0.19 8.16
N THR A 302 4.80 0.02 9.08
CA THR A 302 4.82 1.17 10.02
C THR A 302 6.04 1.12 10.95
N LYS A 303 6.43 -0.06 11.45
CA LYS A 303 7.61 -0.24 12.31
C LYS A 303 8.89 0.22 11.60
N ILE A 304 9.10 -0.21 10.36
CA ILE A 304 10.30 0.18 9.58
C ILE A 304 10.26 1.64 9.12
N MET A 305 9.09 2.24 8.94
CA MET A 305 8.97 3.69 8.72
C MET A 305 9.37 4.47 9.97
N ARG A 306 8.87 4.08 11.14
CA ARG A 306 9.20 4.73 12.43
C ARG A 306 10.66 4.57 12.84
N SER A 307 11.34 3.50 12.43
CA SER A 307 12.78 3.34 12.63
C SER A 307 13.62 4.17 11.65
N GLY A 308 12.99 4.76 10.62
CA GLY A 308 13.66 5.54 9.59
C GLY A 308 14.31 4.70 8.47
N GLU A 309 14.20 3.36 8.52
CA GLU A 309 14.76 2.48 7.49
C GLU A 309 13.98 2.54 6.18
N LEU A 310 12.66 2.77 6.25
CA LEU A 310 11.76 2.98 5.13
C LEU A 310 11.17 4.37 5.21
N LYS A 311 11.08 5.05 4.09
CA LYS A 311 10.46 6.36 3.95
C LYS A 311 9.43 6.34 2.84
N VAL A 312 8.51 7.30 2.87
CA VAL A 312 7.65 7.63 1.74
C VAL A 312 8.06 8.98 1.21
N CYS A 313 8.46 9.04 -0.06
CA CYS A 313 8.86 10.28 -0.70
C CYS A 313 7.88 10.67 -1.81
N ARG A 314 7.69 11.97 -1.96
CA ARG A 314 6.92 12.58 -3.04
C ARG A 314 7.84 13.29 -4.01
N TYR A 315 7.67 13.00 -5.30
CA TYR A 315 8.41 13.65 -6.39
C TYR A 315 7.44 14.28 -7.36
N LEU A 316 7.75 15.50 -7.80
CA LEU A 316 7.13 16.11 -8.97
C LEU A 316 8.21 16.22 -10.05
N ALA A 317 8.07 15.41 -11.08
CA ALA A 317 8.97 15.36 -12.21
C ALA A 317 8.33 16.06 -13.42
N HIS A 318 9.11 16.89 -14.11
CA HIS A 318 8.68 17.66 -15.26
C HIS A 318 9.41 17.17 -16.52
N LYS A 319 8.66 16.82 -17.56
CA LYS A 319 9.21 16.62 -18.90
C LYS A 319 9.27 17.97 -19.62
N PRO A 320 10.45 18.55 -19.83
CA PRO A 320 10.55 19.85 -20.51
C PRO A 320 10.13 19.74 -21.99
N ALA A 321 9.65 20.85 -22.52
CA ALA A 321 9.42 20.95 -23.96
C ALA A 321 10.76 20.85 -24.73
N VAL A 322 10.74 20.15 -25.85
CA VAL A 322 11.87 20.12 -26.76
C VAL A 322 11.88 21.46 -27.51
N ILE A 323 12.89 22.28 -27.24
CA ILE A 323 13.13 23.50 -28.02
C ILE A 323 13.57 23.04 -29.42
N ARG A 324 12.66 23.19 -30.38
CA ARG A 324 12.96 22.93 -31.80
C ARG A 324 13.60 24.16 -32.45
#